data_23e344423729b121844238d9cf09974c
#
_entry.id   23e344423729b121844238d9cf09974c
#
_cell.length_a   1.000
_cell.length_b   1.000
_cell.length_c   1.000
_cell.angle_alpha   90.00
_cell.angle_beta   90.00
_cell.angle_gamma   90.00
#
_symmetry.space_group_name_H-M   'P 1'
#
loop_
_entity.id
_entity.type
_entity.pdbx_description
1 polymer ?
#
loop_
_entity_poly.entity_id
_entity_poly.type
_entity_poly.pdbx_seq_one_letter_code
_entity_poly.pdbx_strand_id
1 'polypeptide(L)'
;GEPALFGAALLAGHCAGDLQEGPRHAALDARWRRQALAHVGPADWQRGLEECPRLAEGWSQAMAIWQAGQRSDTCDAWAPRFKAALTALGFPGERALDSVAYQVMGALGDLLAEFTALAPAAGRLDGRAAVRLL
;
A
#
# COMPACT_ATOMS: atom_id res chain seq x y z
N GLY A 1 -10.44 -6.89 1.37
CA GLY A 1 -9.43 -7.17 2.41
C GLY A 1 -10.02 -7.08 3.81
N GLU A 2 -9.27 -7.45 4.83
CA GLU A 2 -9.70 -7.38 6.23
C GLU A 2 -9.79 -5.93 6.71
N PRO A 3 -10.92 -5.50 7.33
CA PRO A 3 -11.10 -4.12 7.79
C PRO A 3 -10.02 -3.68 8.78
N ALA A 4 -9.56 -4.58 9.66
CA ALA A 4 -8.53 -4.29 10.65
C ALA A 4 -7.18 -3.91 10.00
N LEU A 5 -6.80 -4.56 8.90
CA LEU A 5 -5.55 -4.26 8.18
C LEU A 5 -5.65 -2.91 7.46
N PHE A 6 -6.79 -2.63 6.82
CA PHE A 6 -7.03 -1.32 6.21
C PHE A 6 -7.05 -0.20 7.26
N GLY A 7 -7.75 -0.42 8.37
CA GLY A 7 -7.78 0.54 9.48
C GLY A 7 -6.41 0.81 10.06
N ALA A 8 -5.62 -0.24 10.31
CA ALA A 8 -4.24 -0.11 10.78
C ALA A 8 -3.38 0.71 9.80
N ALA A 9 -3.47 0.45 8.50
CA ALA A 9 -2.73 1.21 7.49
C ALA A 9 -3.14 2.70 7.45
N LEU A 10 -4.45 3.00 7.53
CA LEU A 10 -4.97 4.36 7.54
C LEU A 10 -4.56 5.15 8.80
N LEU A 11 -4.48 4.47 9.96
CA LEU A 11 -4.19 5.11 11.25
C LEU A 11 -2.69 5.17 11.57
N ALA A 12 -1.86 4.42 10.86
CA ALA A 12 -0.43 4.35 11.10
C ALA A 12 0.34 5.63 10.71
N GLY A 13 -0.29 6.56 9.98
CA GLY A 13 0.36 7.79 9.53
C GLY A 13 1.30 7.60 8.34
N HIS A 14 1.11 6.51 7.59
CA HIS A 14 1.96 6.11 6.46
C HIS A 14 1.25 6.20 5.11
N CYS A 15 0.05 6.82 5.07
CA CYS A 15 -0.72 7.01 3.85
C CYS A 15 -0.71 8.47 3.40
N ALA A 16 -0.95 8.68 2.10
CA ALA A 16 -1.10 10.00 1.51
C ALA A 16 -2.24 10.78 2.21
N GLY A 17 -1.98 12.03 2.53
CA GLY A 17 -2.95 12.90 3.20
C GLY A 17 -3.03 12.75 4.71
N ASP A 18 -2.15 11.98 5.35
CA ASP A 18 -2.23 11.75 6.81
C ASP A 18 -2.27 13.05 7.63
N LEU A 19 -1.49 14.05 7.26
CA LEU A 19 -1.45 15.33 7.98
C LEU A 19 -2.74 16.15 7.82
N GLN A 20 -3.39 16.10 6.67
CA GLN A 20 -4.57 16.92 6.35
C GLN A 20 -5.89 16.13 6.52
N GLU A 21 -5.85 14.83 6.28
CA GLU A 21 -7.04 13.97 6.24
C GLU A 21 -7.09 12.95 7.38
N GLY A 22 -6.13 12.96 8.31
CA GLY A 22 -6.07 12.02 9.44
C GLY A 22 -7.40 11.84 10.19
N PRO A 23 -8.15 12.91 10.53
CA PRO A 23 -9.48 12.78 11.12
C PRO A 23 -10.48 12.04 10.22
N ARG A 24 -10.38 12.17 8.90
CA ARG A 24 -11.23 11.46 7.93
C ARG A 24 -10.85 9.99 7.84
N HIS A 25 -9.53 9.68 7.85
CA HIS A 25 -9.03 8.31 7.92
C HIS A 25 -9.56 7.59 9.17
N ALA A 26 -9.52 8.27 10.33
CA ALA A 26 -10.06 7.72 11.58
C ALA A 26 -11.59 7.54 11.53
N ALA A 27 -12.32 8.47 10.93
CA ALA A 27 -13.76 8.35 10.76
C ALA A 27 -14.14 7.18 9.83
N LEU A 28 -13.36 6.96 8.77
CA LEU A 28 -13.53 5.85 7.84
C LEU A 28 -13.31 4.49 8.53
N ASP A 29 -12.22 4.33 9.26
CA ASP A 29 -11.96 3.13 10.07
C ASP A 29 -13.08 2.87 11.10
N ALA A 30 -13.46 3.91 11.83
CA ALA A 30 -14.56 3.81 12.81
C ALA A 30 -15.90 3.42 12.17
N ARG A 31 -16.18 3.89 10.96
CA ARG A 31 -17.38 3.50 10.21
C ARG A 31 -17.36 2.03 9.84
N TRP A 32 -16.27 1.51 9.29
CA TRP A 32 -16.14 0.10 8.94
C TRP A 32 -16.28 -0.83 10.16
N ARG A 33 -15.69 -0.42 11.29
CA ARG A 33 -15.85 -1.16 12.57
C ARG A 33 -17.30 -1.17 13.05
N ARG A 34 -18.01 -0.02 12.99
CA ARG A 34 -19.43 0.06 13.38
C ARG A 34 -20.34 -0.77 12.48
N GLN A 35 -20.02 -0.85 11.20
CA GLN A 35 -20.75 -1.67 10.23
C GLN A 35 -20.46 -3.15 10.36
N ALA A 36 -19.53 -3.55 11.25
CA ALA A 36 -19.08 -4.92 11.46
C ALA A 36 -18.76 -5.66 10.14
N LEU A 37 -18.14 -4.94 9.20
CA LEU A 37 -17.80 -5.50 7.90
C LEU A 37 -16.83 -6.67 8.08
N ALA A 38 -17.18 -7.84 7.52
CA ALA A 38 -16.24 -8.96 7.45
C ALA A 38 -15.09 -8.65 6.47
N HIS A 39 -15.38 -7.87 5.42
CA HIS A 39 -14.41 -7.47 4.40
C HIS A 39 -14.73 -6.06 3.89
N VAL A 40 -13.69 -5.25 3.70
CA VAL A 40 -13.78 -4.02 2.90
C VAL A 40 -13.79 -4.42 1.43
N GLY A 41 -14.94 -4.29 0.81
CA GLY A 41 -15.13 -4.55 -0.62
C GLY A 41 -14.74 -3.35 -1.49
N PRO A 42 -14.71 -3.52 -2.83
CA PRO A 42 -14.39 -2.43 -3.74
C PRO A 42 -15.32 -1.21 -3.59
N ALA A 43 -16.62 -1.42 -3.36
CA ALA A 43 -17.59 -0.35 -3.18
C ALA A 43 -17.40 0.41 -1.86
N ASP A 44 -17.01 -0.27 -0.78
CA ASP A 44 -16.73 0.36 0.51
C ASP A 44 -15.45 1.18 0.44
N TRP A 45 -14.44 0.66 -0.25
CA TRP A 45 -13.18 1.35 -0.50
C TRP A 45 -13.42 2.62 -1.35
N GLN A 46 -14.15 2.48 -2.46
CA GLN A 46 -14.46 3.60 -3.34
C GLN A 46 -15.16 4.74 -2.59
N ARG A 47 -16.18 4.43 -1.77
CA ARG A 47 -16.86 5.42 -0.92
C ARG A 47 -15.91 6.07 0.09
N GLY A 48 -14.95 5.30 0.62
CA GLY A 48 -13.91 5.84 1.50
C GLY A 48 -13.02 6.85 0.80
N LEU A 49 -12.61 6.54 -0.42
CA LEU A 49 -11.77 7.43 -1.23
C LEU A 49 -12.46 8.76 -1.57
N GLU A 50 -13.79 8.76 -1.76
CA GLU A 50 -14.57 10.00 -2.01
C GLU A 50 -14.46 11.00 -0.84
N GLU A 51 -14.27 10.51 0.38
CA GLU A 51 -14.13 11.34 1.57
C GLU A 51 -12.66 11.76 1.84
N CYS A 52 -11.69 11.12 1.19
CA CYS A 52 -10.26 11.30 1.40
C CYS A 52 -9.55 11.57 0.06
N PRO A 53 -9.65 12.78 -0.51
CA PRO A 53 -9.19 13.08 -1.86
C PRO A 53 -7.68 12.88 -2.07
N ARG A 54 -6.83 13.15 -1.08
CA ARG A 54 -5.39 12.90 -1.19
C ARG A 54 -5.07 11.41 -1.18
N LEU A 55 -5.75 10.66 -0.33
CA LEU A 55 -5.67 9.19 -0.35
C LEU A 55 -6.16 8.64 -1.69
N ALA A 56 -7.26 9.21 -2.24
CA ALA A 56 -7.80 8.83 -3.55
C ALA A 56 -6.81 9.08 -4.69
N GLU A 57 -6.12 10.22 -4.66
CA GLU A 57 -5.06 10.53 -5.63
C GLU A 57 -3.91 9.53 -5.55
N GLY A 58 -3.37 9.29 -4.35
CA GLY A 58 -2.30 8.31 -4.12
C GLY A 58 -2.72 6.89 -4.55
N TRP A 59 -3.94 6.49 -4.25
CA TRP A 59 -4.51 5.22 -4.70
C TRP A 59 -4.59 5.12 -6.22
N SER A 60 -5.09 6.16 -6.88
CA SER A 60 -5.19 6.21 -8.34
C SER A 60 -3.82 6.07 -9.00
N GLN A 61 -2.83 6.80 -8.49
CA GLN A 61 -1.45 6.72 -8.98
C GLN A 61 -0.84 5.33 -8.74
N ALA A 62 -1.02 4.75 -7.56
CA ALA A 62 -0.53 3.41 -7.24
C ALA A 62 -1.16 2.36 -8.15
N MET A 63 -2.46 2.46 -8.42
CA MET A 63 -3.15 1.55 -9.33
C MET A 63 -2.69 1.72 -10.79
N ALA A 64 -2.40 2.94 -11.23
CA ALA A 64 -1.82 3.19 -12.55
C ALA A 64 -0.42 2.55 -12.68
N ILE A 65 0.44 2.69 -11.67
CA ILE A 65 1.76 2.04 -11.60
C ILE A 65 1.61 0.51 -11.63
N TRP A 66 0.66 -0.01 -10.85
CA TRP A 66 0.39 -1.45 -10.79
C TRP A 66 -0.03 -2.03 -12.14
N GLN A 67 -0.82 -1.28 -12.90
CA GLN A 67 -1.38 -1.68 -14.19
C GLN A 67 -0.46 -1.39 -15.39
N ALA A 68 0.52 -0.49 -15.24
CA ALA A 68 1.37 -0.03 -16.33
C ALA A 68 2.34 -1.09 -16.90
N GLY A 69 2.60 -2.17 -16.16
CA GLY A 69 3.50 -3.23 -16.58
C GLY A 69 2.79 -4.43 -17.18
N GLN A 70 3.58 -5.46 -17.49
CA GLN A 70 3.04 -6.73 -17.95
C GLN A 70 2.26 -7.41 -16.81
N ARG A 71 1.25 -8.21 -17.17
CA ARG A 71 0.45 -8.98 -16.19
C ARG A 71 1.28 -10.02 -15.44
N SER A 72 2.36 -10.51 -16.06
CA SER A 72 3.31 -11.43 -15.47
C SER A 72 4.71 -10.92 -15.75
N ASP A 73 5.55 -10.83 -14.71
CA ASP A 73 6.89 -10.27 -14.79
C ASP A 73 7.83 -10.96 -13.81
N THR A 74 9.13 -10.69 -13.90
CA THR A 74 10.16 -11.23 -13.00
C THR A 74 10.24 -10.44 -11.69
N CYS A 75 10.85 -11.00 -10.63
CA CYS A 75 10.96 -10.34 -9.32
C CYS A 75 11.69 -8.99 -9.40
N ASP A 76 12.72 -8.89 -10.25
CA ASP A 76 13.48 -7.65 -10.46
C ASP A 76 12.66 -6.55 -11.15
N ALA A 77 11.67 -6.91 -11.98
CA ALA A 77 10.72 -5.97 -12.56
C ALA A 77 9.59 -5.61 -11.57
N TRP A 78 9.18 -6.54 -10.69
CA TRP A 78 8.17 -6.28 -9.68
C TRP A 78 8.67 -5.40 -8.53
N ALA A 79 9.92 -5.58 -8.06
CA ALA A 79 10.47 -4.84 -6.92
C ALA A 79 10.37 -3.30 -7.07
N PRO A 80 10.85 -2.68 -8.16
CA PRO A 80 10.68 -1.24 -8.34
C PRO A 80 9.22 -0.82 -8.48
N ARG A 81 8.34 -1.67 -9.00
CA ARG A 81 6.90 -1.41 -9.11
C ARG A 81 6.23 -1.39 -7.74
N PHE A 82 6.58 -2.34 -6.83
CA PHE A 82 6.13 -2.30 -5.44
C PHE A 82 6.57 -1.03 -4.75
N LYS A 83 7.85 -0.67 -4.86
CA LYS A 83 8.39 0.55 -4.26
C LYS A 83 7.67 1.80 -4.76
N ALA A 84 7.48 1.92 -6.07
CA ALA A 84 6.79 3.06 -6.67
C ALA A 84 5.31 3.15 -6.24
N ALA A 85 4.60 2.01 -6.18
CA ALA A 85 3.21 1.96 -5.73
C ALA A 85 3.08 2.35 -4.25
N LEU A 86 3.97 1.87 -3.37
CA LEU A 86 4.00 2.27 -1.96
C LEU A 86 4.28 3.77 -1.80
N THR A 87 5.23 4.30 -2.57
CA THR A 87 5.53 5.74 -2.57
C THR A 87 4.31 6.55 -3.02
N ALA A 88 3.61 6.12 -4.07
CA ALA A 88 2.39 6.78 -4.54
C ALA A 88 1.26 6.75 -3.49
N LEU A 89 1.17 5.67 -2.70
CA LEU A 89 0.25 5.57 -1.57
C LEU A 89 0.63 6.44 -0.37
N GLY A 90 1.77 7.15 -0.44
CA GLY A 90 2.25 8.05 0.60
C GLY A 90 3.25 7.45 1.57
N PHE A 91 3.63 6.16 1.41
CA PHE A 91 4.63 5.55 2.28
C PHE A 91 6.03 6.17 2.05
N PRO A 92 6.78 6.48 3.10
CA PRO A 92 6.62 6.13 4.50
C PRO A 92 5.77 7.10 5.33
N GLY A 93 5.11 8.06 4.74
CA GLY A 93 4.29 9.08 5.39
C GLY A 93 4.79 10.49 5.13
N GLU A 94 3.98 11.48 5.53
CA GLU A 94 4.25 12.91 5.34
C GLU A 94 5.04 13.51 6.53
N ARG A 95 5.23 12.77 7.60
CA ARG A 95 5.95 13.19 8.81
C ARG A 95 7.43 12.90 8.72
N ALA A 96 8.24 13.66 9.46
CA ALA A 96 9.65 13.34 9.61
C ALA A 96 9.80 11.92 10.19
N LEU A 97 10.68 11.14 9.57
CA LEU A 97 10.94 9.77 10.02
C LEU A 97 11.66 9.79 11.36
N ASP A 98 11.13 9.07 12.33
CA ASP A 98 11.85 8.73 13.55
C ASP A 98 12.84 7.56 13.29
N SER A 99 13.61 7.20 14.30
CA SER A 99 14.60 6.13 14.19
C SER A 99 13.97 4.76 13.88
N VAL A 100 12.75 4.50 14.33
CA VAL A 100 12.03 3.24 14.07
C VAL A 100 11.56 3.21 12.63
N ALA A 101 10.93 4.30 12.15
CA ALA A 101 10.49 4.40 10.76
C ALA A 101 11.69 4.31 9.79
N TYR A 102 12.84 4.90 10.14
CA TYR A 102 14.05 4.77 9.34
C TYR A 102 14.54 3.32 9.24
N GLN A 103 14.52 2.57 10.36
CA GLN A 103 14.87 1.14 10.37
C GLN A 103 13.90 0.30 9.52
N VAL A 104 12.60 0.59 9.61
CA VAL A 104 11.58 -0.08 8.78
C VAL A 104 11.82 0.18 7.29
N MET A 105 12.20 1.39 6.92
CA MET A 105 12.57 1.73 5.54
C MET A 105 13.79 0.95 5.06
N GLY A 106 14.81 0.80 5.91
CA GLY A 106 15.97 -0.04 5.65
C GLY A 106 15.57 -1.50 5.42
N ALA A 107 14.81 -2.06 6.35
CA ALA A 107 14.32 -3.45 6.26
C ALA A 107 13.46 -3.69 5.00
N LEU A 108 12.61 -2.73 4.59
CA LEU A 108 11.88 -2.83 3.33
C LEU A 108 12.83 -2.83 2.13
N GLY A 109 13.88 -2.02 2.16
CA GLY A 109 14.92 -1.99 1.12
C GLY A 109 15.61 -3.35 0.98
N ASP A 110 16.01 -3.95 2.10
CA ASP A 110 16.65 -5.27 2.15
C ASP A 110 15.70 -6.37 1.64
N LEU A 111 14.43 -6.35 2.08
CA LEU A 111 13.39 -7.28 1.61
C LEU A 111 13.20 -7.20 0.08
N LEU A 112 13.13 -6.00 -0.47
CA LEU A 112 13.00 -5.82 -1.93
C LEU A 112 14.26 -6.27 -2.68
N ALA A 113 15.46 -6.13 -2.09
CA ALA A 113 16.69 -6.63 -2.66
C ALA A 113 16.73 -8.17 -2.66
N GLU A 114 16.34 -8.81 -1.55
CA GLU A 114 16.21 -10.27 -1.46
C GLU A 114 15.18 -10.79 -2.47
N PHE A 115 14.01 -10.15 -2.56
CA PHE A 115 12.99 -10.50 -3.56
C PHE A 115 13.54 -10.39 -4.99
N THR A 116 14.29 -9.33 -5.32
CA THR A 116 14.94 -9.16 -6.62
C THR A 116 15.90 -10.33 -6.92
N ALA A 117 16.66 -10.79 -5.93
CA ALA A 117 17.60 -11.89 -6.08
C ALA A 117 16.92 -13.25 -6.41
N LEU A 118 15.62 -13.39 -6.16
CA LEU A 118 14.85 -14.58 -6.51
C LEU A 118 14.50 -14.66 -8.00
N ALA A 119 14.71 -13.61 -8.81
CA ALA A 119 14.31 -13.56 -10.21
C ALA A 119 14.76 -14.77 -11.06
N PRO A 120 16.01 -15.30 -10.92
CA PRO A 120 16.43 -16.46 -11.70
C PRO A 120 15.70 -17.75 -11.35
N ALA A 121 15.25 -17.89 -10.09
CA ALA A 121 14.62 -19.10 -9.57
C ALA A 121 13.09 -19.06 -9.66
N ALA A 122 12.50 -17.90 -9.44
CA ALA A 122 11.04 -17.74 -9.38
C ALA A 122 10.38 -17.65 -10.76
N GLY A 123 11.14 -17.28 -11.81
CA GLY A 123 10.60 -17.07 -13.15
C GLY A 123 9.63 -15.88 -13.21
N ARG A 124 8.63 -15.99 -14.05
CA ARG A 124 7.61 -14.92 -14.21
C ARG A 124 6.42 -15.18 -13.30
N LEU A 125 6.07 -14.16 -12.54
CA LEU A 125 4.98 -14.16 -11.55
C LEU A 125 3.90 -13.18 -11.98
N ASP A 126 2.63 -13.52 -11.78
CA ASP A 126 1.58 -12.52 -11.78
C ASP A 126 1.64 -11.66 -10.51
N GLY A 127 0.93 -10.53 -10.49
CA GLY A 127 1.00 -9.60 -9.37
C GLY A 127 0.57 -10.21 -8.03
N ARG A 128 -0.38 -11.17 -8.02
CA ARG A 128 -0.81 -11.85 -6.79
C ARG A 128 0.26 -12.82 -6.28
N ALA A 129 0.89 -13.55 -7.18
CA ALA A 129 2.00 -14.44 -6.83
C ALA A 129 3.21 -13.65 -6.35
N ALA A 130 3.52 -12.52 -7.00
CA ALA A 130 4.59 -11.62 -6.60
C ALA A 130 4.40 -11.06 -5.18
N VAL A 131 3.18 -10.60 -4.83
CA VAL A 131 2.85 -10.13 -3.47
C VAL A 131 2.95 -11.24 -2.42
N ARG A 132 2.66 -12.50 -2.78
CA ARG A 132 2.75 -13.61 -1.82
C ARG A 132 4.19 -14.07 -1.59
N LEU A 133 5.06 -13.85 -2.57
CA LEU A 133 6.46 -14.23 -2.49
C LEU A 133 7.29 -13.17 -1.76
N LEU A 134 6.86 -11.89 -1.83
CA LEU A 134 7.44 -10.78 -1.09
C LEU A 134 7.15 -10.90 0.41
#